data_1a75393ea409213e4357291f1f27d56d
#
_entry.id   1a75393ea409213e4357291f1f27d56d
#
_cell.length_a   1.000
_cell.length_b   1.000
_cell.length_c   1.000
_cell.angle_alpha   90.00
_cell.angle_beta   90.00
_cell.angle_gamma   90.00
#
_symmetry.space_group_name_H-M   'P 1'
#
loop_
_entity.id
_entity.type
_entity.pdbx_description
1 polymer ?
#
loop_
_entity_poly.entity_id
_entity_poly.type
_entity_poly.pdbx_seq_one_letter_code
_entity_poly.pdbx_strand_id
1 'polypeptide(L)'
;MQIPDPSSFRHRMDVQLRFNDVDVLGHVNNTQYFSYYDMGKAHYFGDVRGKAMDWQRVDRIIANIECSYFAPIVFGEDIEVLTRCRHVGNKSFVILQMLREKNTGQVKSVCETVMVGYDPDTKLSVAISDEMRRQFHDYEGWSDPNGEE
;
A
#
# COMPACT_ATOMS: atom_id res chain seq x y z
N MET A 1 2.87 16.24 1.17
CA MET A 1 2.18 15.23 0.33
C MET A 1 0.72 15.61 0.24
N GLN A 2 0.16 15.54 -0.95
CA GLN A 2 -1.25 15.81 -1.17
C GLN A 2 -2.11 14.62 -0.72
N ILE A 3 -3.26 14.89 -0.08
CA ILE A 3 -4.19 13.84 0.32
C ILE A 3 -5.02 13.44 -0.92
N PRO A 4 -4.93 12.17 -1.35
CA PRO A 4 -5.73 11.69 -2.49
C PRO A 4 -7.20 11.53 -2.12
N ASP A 5 -8.06 11.53 -3.13
CA ASP A 5 -9.49 11.26 -2.92
C ASP A 5 -9.69 9.80 -2.50
N PRO A 6 -10.31 9.53 -1.34
CA PRO A 6 -10.55 8.17 -0.88
C PRO A 6 -11.38 7.33 -1.87
N SER A 7 -12.25 7.95 -2.66
CA SER A 7 -13.07 7.25 -3.66
C SER A 7 -12.24 6.66 -4.82
N SER A 8 -11.00 7.13 -4.99
CA SER A 8 -10.09 6.61 -6.02
C SER A 8 -9.50 5.23 -5.68
N PHE A 9 -9.72 4.74 -4.47
CA PHE A 9 -9.21 3.45 -4.02
C PHE A 9 -10.29 2.38 -4.11
N ARG A 10 -10.01 1.31 -4.85
CA ARG A 10 -10.88 0.13 -4.92
C ARG A 10 -10.64 -0.83 -3.77
N HIS A 11 -9.40 -0.95 -3.32
CA HIS A 11 -9.02 -1.88 -2.26
C HIS A 11 -9.10 -1.20 -0.90
N ARG A 12 -9.79 -1.87 0.02
CA ARG A 12 -9.93 -1.43 1.42
C ARG A 12 -9.80 -2.63 2.34
N MET A 13 -9.14 -2.44 3.46
CA MET A 13 -8.97 -3.48 4.48
C MET A 13 -9.09 -2.86 5.85
N ASP A 14 -9.85 -3.50 6.74
CA ASP A 14 -9.93 -3.09 8.14
C ASP A 14 -8.62 -3.39 8.86
N VAL A 15 -8.19 -2.45 9.69
CA VAL A 15 -7.00 -2.60 10.54
C VAL A 15 -7.46 -2.89 11.97
N GLN A 16 -7.00 -4.00 12.51
CA GLN A 16 -7.19 -4.29 13.92
C GLN A 16 -6.10 -3.60 14.74
N LEU A 17 -6.48 -2.56 15.50
CA LEU A 17 -5.58 -1.92 16.46
C LEU A 17 -5.37 -2.85 17.65
N ARG A 18 -4.11 -3.02 18.04
CA ARG A 18 -3.73 -3.85 19.19
C ARG A 18 -3.26 -2.97 20.33
N PHE A 19 -3.45 -3.45 21.56
CA PHE A 19 -3.03 -2.74 22.76
C PHE A 19 -1.55 -2.32 22.72
N ASN A 20 -0.68 -3.20 22.22
CA ASN A 20 0.76 -2.92 22.12
C ASN A 20 1.14 -1.97 20.98
N ASP A 21 0.19 -1.60 20.11
CA ASP A 21 0.46 -0.63 19.05
C ASP A 21 0.52 0.80 19.59
N VAL A 22 -0.06 1.05 20.78
CA VAL A 22 -0.15 2.36 21.40
C VAL A 22 1.08 2.60 22.28
N ASP A 23 1.68 3.77 22.16
CA ASP A 23 2.84 4.18 22.98
C ASP A 23 2.42 4.99 24.22
N VAL A 24 3.42 5.46 24.97
CA VAL A 24 3.20 6.21 26.23
C VAL A 24 2.48 7.55 26.02
N LEU A 25 2.41 8.04 24.79
CA LEU A 25 1.68 9.27 24.44
C LEU A 25 0.18 9.03 24.23
N GLY A 26 -0.28 7.79 24.32
CA GLY A 26 -1.69 7.43 24.09
C GLY A 26 -2.11 7.32 22.63
N HIS A 27 -1.18 7.38 21.71
CA HIS A 27 -1.39 7.27 20.28
C HIS A 27 -0.73 6.02 19.72
N VAL A 28 -1.23 5.50 18.62
CA VAL A 28 -0.55 4.43 17.89
C VAL A 28 0.83 4.94 17.49
N ASN A 29 1.87 4.15 17.82
CA ASN A 29 3.25 4.51 17.50
C ASN A 29 3.41 4.64 15.97
N ASN A 30 4.11 5.67 15.53
CA ASN A 30 4.29 5.95 14.10
C ASN A 30 4.92 4.78 13.33
N THR A 31 5.72 3.95 13.98
CA THR A 31 6.32 2.76 13.34
C THR A 31 5.28 1.67 13.05
N GLN A 32 4.20 1.60 13.81
CA GLN A 32 3.12 0.63 13.58
C GLN A 32 2.33 0.92 12.30
N TYR A 33 2.32 2.15 11.84
CA TYR A 33 1.69 2.50 10.55
C TYR A 33 2.27 1.70 9.40
N PHE A 34 3.58 1.45 9.40
CA PHE A 34 4.24 0.63 8.37
C PHE A 34 3.75 -0.81 8.39
N SER A 35 3.50 -1.39 9.56
CA SER A 35 2.89 -2.72 9.67
C SER A 35 1.49 -2.76 9.06
N TYR A 36 0.68 -1.73 9.30
CA TYR A 36 -0.65 -1.63 8.69
C TYR A 36 -0.56 -1.49 7.17
N TYR A 37 0.36 -0.67 6.69
CA TYR A 37 0.60 -0.52 5.26
C TYR A 37 1.11 -1.81 4.62
N ASP A 38 1.98 -2.55 5.29
CA ASP A 38 2.47 -3.83 4.79
C ASP A 38 1.34 -4.87 4.68
N MET A 39 0.48 -4.95 5.68
CA MET A 39 -0.69 -5.82 5.63
C MET A 39 -1.63 -5.43 4.49
N GLY A 40 -1.87 -4.14 4.33
CA GLY A 40 -2.68 -3.61 3.22
C GLY A 40 -2.10 -3.99 1.86
N LYS A 41 -0.78 -3.83 1.67
CA LYS A 41 -0.10 -4.24 0.43
C LYS A 41 -0.20 -5.74 0.18
N ALA A 42 0.00 -6.56 1.21
CA ALA A 42 -0.08 -8.01 1.07
C ALA A 42 -1.46 -8.47 0.59
N HIS A 43 -2.52 -7.95 1.19
CA HIS A 43 -3.90 -8.24 0.77
C HIS A 43 -4.20 -7.70 -0.63
N TYR A 44 -3.75 -6.48 -0.91
CA TYR A 44 -3.91 -5.86 -2.22
C TYR A 44 -3.28 -6.71 -3.34
N PHE A 45 -2.04 -7.14 -3.16
CA PHE A 45 -1.36 -7.98 -4.14
C PHE A 45 -2.06 -9.33 -4.32
N GLY A 46 -2.58 -9.91 -3.26
CA GLY A 46 -3.39 -11.13 -3.34
C GLY A 46 -4.62 -10.94 -4.21
N ASP A 47 -5.35 -9.85 -4.01
CA ASP A 47 -6.55 -9.54 -4.79
C ASP A 47 -6.22 -9.19 -6.24
N VAL A 48 -5.20 -8.38 -6.48
CA VAL A 48 -4.79 -7.95 -7.83
C VAL A 48 -4.30 -9.12 -8.66
N ARG A 49 -3.52 -10.01 -8.08
CA ARG A 49 -2.92 -11.14 -8.78
C ARG A 49 -3.84 -12.36 -8.80
N GLY A 50 -4.94 -12.36 -8.02
CA GLY A 50 -5.92 -13.45 -8.00
C GLY A 50 -5.37 -14.76 -7.43
N LYS A 51 -4.26 -14.72 -6.66
CA LYS A 51 -3.64 -15.86 -6.01
C LYS A 51 -2.94 -15.42 -4.72
N ALA A 52 -2.73 -16.37 -3.81
CA ALA A 52 -1.95 -16.14 -2.60
C ALA A 52 -0.52 -15.71 -2.97
N MET A 53 0.04 -14.81 -2.14
CA MET A 53 1.43 -14.39 -2.31
C MET A 53 2.36 -15.59 -2.07
N ASP A 54 3.32 -15.77 -2.98
CA ASP A 54 4.38 -16.74 -2.80
C ASP A 54 5.48 -16.15 -1.90
N TRP A 55 5.46 -16.55 -0.64
CA TRP A 55 6.43 -16.09 0.34
C TRP A 55 7.84 -16.67 0.15
N GLN A 56 7.97 -17.68 -0.70
CA GLN A 56 9.26 -18.34 -0.97
C GLN A 56 10.02 -17.67 -2.11
N ARG A 57 9.31 -16.88 -2.93
CA ARG A 57 9.93 -16.21 -4.07
C ARG A 57 9.53 -14.74 -4.11
N VAL A 58 10.46 -13.90 -3.69
CA VAL A 58 10.28 -12.45 -3.75
C VAL A 58 10.62 -11.97 -5.16
N ASP A 59 9.66 -11.37 -5.85
CA ASP A 59 9.82 -10.82 -7.20
C ASP A 59 9.80 -9.28 -7.23
N ARG A 60 9.71 -8.66 -6.06
CA ARG A 60 9.70 -7.20 -5.90
C ARG A 60 10.19 -6.81 -4.51
N ILE A 61 10.85 -5.66 -4.43
CA ILE A 61 11.32 -5.11 -3.15
C ILE A 61 10.99 -3.62 -3.07
N ILE A 62 10.98 -3.09 -1.86
CA ILE A 62 10.77 -1.67 -1.61
C ILE A 62 12.07 -0.91 -1.88
N ALA A 63 11.99 0.14 -2.70
CA ALA A 63 13.10 1.04 -2.99
C ALA A 63 12.99 2.37 -2.24
N ASN A 64 11.77 2.87 -2.01
CA ASN A 64 11.56 4.14 -1.31
C ASN A 64 10.19 4.16 -0.66
N ILE A 65 10.10 4.80 0.49
CA ILE A 65 8.85 5.08 1.18
C ILE A 65 8.83 6.55 1.57
N GLU A 66 7.72 7.21 1.25
CA GLU A 66 7.41 8.55 1.73
C GLU A 66 6.08 8.50 2.47
N CYS A 67 6.07 8.88 3.74
CA CYS A 67 4.90 8.82 4.59
C CYS A 67 4.67 10.15 5.28
N SER A 68 3.44 10.66 5.21
CA SER A 68 3.01 11.87 5.89
C SER A 68 1.94 11.54 6.91
N TYR A 69 1.98 12.20 8.06
CA TYR A 69 1.07 12.01 9.18
C TYR A 69 0.24 13.27 9.37
N PHE A 70 -1.10 13.13 9.36
CA PHE A 70 -2.02 14.27 9.41
C PHE A 70 -2.78 14.36 10.73
N ALA A 71 -3.03 13.21 11.38
CA ALA A 71 -3.71 13.14 12.66
C ALA A 71 -3.28 11.86 13.39
N PRO A 72 -3.24 11.87 14.72
CA PRO A 72 -2.91 10.68 15.49
C PRO A 72 -4.03 9.63 15.42
N ILE A 73 -3.66 8.36 15.48
CA ILE A 73 -4.59 7.26 15.68
C ILE A 73 -4.70 6.98 17.17
N VAL A 74 -5.93 6.99 17.68
CA VAL A 74 -6.24 6.71 19.09
C VAL A 74 -6.81 5.29 19.19
N PHE A 75 -6.42 4.57 20.24
CA PHE A 75 -6.95 3.22 20.47
C PHE A 75 -8.48 3.26 20.59
N GLY A 76 -9.15 2.34 19.89
CA GLY A 76 -10.60 2.26 19.85
C GLY A 76 -11.23 2.89 18.61
N GLU A 77 -10.47 3.62 17.81
CA GLU A 77 -10.96 4.09 16.51
C GLU A 77 -11.05 2.94 15.49
N ASP A 78 -12.01 3.05 14.56
CA ASP A 78 -12.17 2.11 13.46
C ASP A 78 -11.33 2.56 12.26
N ILE A 79 -10.17 1.93 12.10
CA ILE A 79 -9.20 2.31 11.07
C ILE A 79 -9.28 1.34 9.90
N GLU A 80 -9.21 1.90 8.70
CA GLU A 80 -9.04 1.14 7.47
C GLU A 80 -7.81 1.61 6.71
N VAL A 81 -7.19 0.69 5.96
CA VAL A 81 -6.13 0.98 5.01
C VAL A 81 -6.66 0.84 3.60
N LEU A 82 -6.47 1.89 2.80
CA LEU A 82 -6.81 1.93 1.38
C LEU A 82 -5.52 1.77 0.59
N THR A 83 -5.56 0.96 -0.46
CA THR A 83 -4.36 0.68 -1.27
C THR A 83 -4.71 0.71 -2.75
N ARG A 84 -3.85 1.33 -3.54
CA ARG A 84 -3.91 1.24 -5.01
C ARG A 84 -2.53 1.34 -5.62
N CYS A 85 -2.37 0.74 -6.79
CA CYS A 85 -1.25 1.06 -7.66
C CYS A 85 -1.60 2.35 -8.41
N ARG A 86 -0.69 3.33 -8.39
CA ARG A 86 -0.88 4.59 -9.08
C ARG A 86 -0.28 4.58 -10.48
N HIS A 87 0.89 3.98 -10.60
CA HIS A 87 1.67 4.01 -11.83
C HIS A 87 2.61 2.81 -11.91
N VAL A 88 2.81 2.30 -13.14
CA VAL A 88 3.81 1.26 -13.42
C VAL A 88 4.80 1.80 -14.45
N GLY A 89 6.06 1.90 -14.05
CA GLY A 89 7.17 2.24 -14.94
C GLY A 89 7.81 1.00 -15.58
N ASN A 90 9.05 1.14 -16.04
CA ASN A 90 9.77 0.02 -16.65
C ASN A 90 10.17 -1.05 -15.62
N LYS A 91 10.91 -0.65 -14.58
CA LYS A 91 11.43 -1.56 -13.53
C LYS A 91 10.79 -1.31 -12.17
N SER A 92 9.88 -0.35 -12.06
CA SER A 92 9.27 0.05 -10.80
C SER A 92 7.79 0.29 -10.94
N PHE A 93 7.09 0.32 -9.81
CA PHE A 93 5.70 0.76 -9.72
C PHE A 93 5.49 1.49 -8.39
N VAL A 94 4.45 2.28 -8.34
CA VAL A 94 4.14 3.13 -7.18
C VAL A 94 2.85 2.67 -6.54
N ILE A 95 2.93 2.33 -5.27
CA ILE A 95 1.77 2.00 -4.43
C ILE A 95 1.45 3.21 -3.57
N LEU A 96 0.22 3.66 -3.64
CA LEU A 96 -0.33 4.74 -2.82
C LEU A 96 -1.26 4.13 -1.78
N GLN A 97 -1.08 4.53 -0.51
CA GLN A 97 -1.90 4.03 0.59
C GLN A 97 -2.36 5.15 1.51
N MET A 98 -3.47 4.91 2.17
CA MET A 98 -4.06 5.84 3.12
C MET A 98 -4.57 5.06 4.33
N LEU A 99 -4.29 5.57 5.52
CA LEU A 99 -4.95 5.15 6.75
C LEU A 99 -5.99 6.21 7.12
N ARG A 100 -7.22 5.79 7.36
CA ARG A 100 -8.29 6.71 7.77
C ARG A 100 -9.23 6.07 8.77
N GLU A 101 -9.90 6.91 9.54
CA GLU A 101 -10.99 6.49 10.42
C GLU A 101 -12.27 6.35 9.58
N LYS A 102 -12.94 5.19 9.69
CA LYS A 102 -14.08 4.83 8.82
C LYS A 102 -15.33 5.69 9.08
N ASN A 103 -15.60 6.01 10.34
CA ASN A 103 -16.86 6.65 10.71
C ASN A 103 -16.87 8.15 10.38
N THR A 104 -15.73 8.81 10.54
CA THR A 104 -15.59 10.25 10.29
C THR A 104 -14.98 10.57 8.94
N GLY A 105 -14.28 9.61 8.33
CA GLY A 105 -13.50 9.84 7.13
C GLY A 105 -12.18 10.57 7.39
N GLN A 106 -11.80 10.79 8.66
CA GLN A 106 -10.56 11.51 8.97
C GLN A 106 -9.35 10.75 8.46
N VAL A 107 -8.56 11.41 7.62
CA VAL A 107 -7.29 10.85 7.12
C VAL A 107 -6.23 10.98 8.20
N LYS A 108 -5.63 9.86 8.54
CA LYS A 108 -4.58 9.77 9.56
C LYS A 108 -3.19 9.89 8.95
N SER A 109 -2.99 9.24 7.81
CA SER A 109 -1.70 9.16 7.14
C SER A 109 -1.88 8.84 5.66
N VAL A 110 -0.93 9.27 4.85
CA VAL A 110 -0.80 8.88 3.44
C VAL A 110 0.63 8.40 3.22
N CYS A 111 0.78 7.31 2.50
CA CYS A 111 2.07 6.68 2.25
C CYS A 111 2.20 6.37 0.76
N GLU A 112 3.33 6.76 0.18
CA GLU A 112 3.69 6.39 -1.18
C GLU A 112 4.93 5.50 -1.14
N THR A 113 4.83 4.33 -1.76
CA THR A 113 5.91 3.34 -1.79
C THR A 113 6.32 3.07 -3.23
N VAL A 114 7.59 3.28 -3.54
CA VAL A 114 8.17 2.85 -4.81
C VAL A 114 8.71 1.44 -4.62
N MET A 115 8.21 0.51 -5.43
CA MET A 115 8.67 -0.87 -5.46
C MET A 115 9.35 -1.16 -6.79
N VAL A 116 10.37 -2.00 -6.77
CA VAL A 116 11.11 -2.39 -7.96
C VAL A 116 10.99 -3.89 -8.20
N GLY A 117 10.93 -4.28 -9.48
CA GLY A 117 11.04 -5.67 -9.88
C GLY A 117 12.41 -6.23 -9.48
N TYR A 118 12.43 -7.44 -8.94
CA TYR A 118 13.62 -8.00 -8.34
C TYR A 118 13.74 -9.50 -8.68
N ASP A 119 14.93 -9.91 -9.11
CA ASP A 119 15.26 -11.31 -9.29
C ASP A 119 16.07 -11.79 -8.07
N PRO A 120 15.50 -12.69 -7.24
CA PRO A 120 16.19 -13.17 -6.04
C PRO A 120 17.42 -14.05 -6.35
N ASP A 121 17.51 -14.62 -7.54
CA ASP A 121 18.64 -15.45 -7.93
C ASP A 121 19.86 -14.60 -8.29
N THR A 122 19.67 -13.56 -9.11
CA THR A 122 20.74 -12.63 -9.50
C THR A 122 20.94 -11.49 -8.53
N LYS A 123 19.92 -11.19 -7.69
CA LYS A 123 19.88 -10.04 -6.77
C LYS A 123 19.94 -8.69 -7.50
N LEU A 124 19.44 -8.66 -8.72
CA LEU A 124 19.37 -7.46 -9.54
C LEU A 124 17.93 -7.02 -9.75
N SER A 125 17.73 -5.72 -10.01
CA SER A 125 16.45 -5.20 -10.45
C SER A 125 16.15 -5.69 -11.87
N VAL A 126 14.87 -5.98 -12.11
CA VAL A 126 14.38 -6.45 -13.40
C VAL A 126 13.14 -5.69 -13.82
N ALA A 127 12.82 -5.71 -15.11
CA ALA A 127 11.60 -5.09 -15.62
C ALA A 127 10.37 -5.73 -14.98
N ILE A 128 9.34 -4.89 -14.76
CA ILE A 128 8.03 -5.36 -14.35
C ILE A 128 7.46 -6.24 -15.47
N SER A 129 7.00 -7.44 -15.12
CA SER A 129 6.47 -8.39 -16.10
C SER A 129 5.21 -7.84 -16.78
N ASP A 130 4.98 -8.26 -18.01
CA ASP A 130 3.74 -7.92 -18.73
C ASP A 130 2.51 -8.45 -17.99
N GLU A 131 2.62 -9.61 -17.35
CA GLU A 131 1.55 -10.19 -16.54
C GLU A 131 1.19 -9.27 -15.35
N MET A 132 2.18 -8.84 -14.57
CA MET A 132 1.95 -7.96 -13.43
C MET A 132 1.37 -6.62 -13.87
N ARG A 133 1.91 -6.05 -14.96
CA ARG A 133 1.40 -4.79 -15.53
C ARG A 133 -0.07 -4.90 -15.92
N ARG A 134 -0.45 -5.99 -16.57
CA ARG A 134 -1.83 -6.26 -16.98
C ARG A 134 -2.74 -6.46 -15.75
N GLN A 135 -2.26 -7.15 -14.72
CA GLN A 135 -3.01 -7.35 -13.48
C GLN A 135 -3.35 -6.03 -12.78
N PHE A 136 -2.40 -5.10 -12.70
CA PHE A 136 -2.67 -3.76 -12.16
C PHE A 136 -3.66 -3.00 -13.04
N HIS A 137 -3.44 -2.99 -14.33
CA HIS A 137 -4.31 -2.30 -15.29
C HIS A 137 -5.76 -2.77 -15.14
N ASP A 138 -5.99 -4.07 -15.12
CA ASP A 138 -7.32 -4.66 -15.06
C ASP A 138 -7.99 -4.40 -13.70
N TYR A 139 -7.24 -4.55 -12.61
CA TYR A 139 -7.79 -4.33 -11.27
C TYR A 139 -8.15 -2.86 -11.06
N GLU A 140 -7.26 -1.95 -11.41
CA GLU A 140 -7.47 -0.51 -11.22
C GLU A 140 -8.41 0.10 -12.26
N GLY A 141 -8.67 -0.59 -13.36
CA GLY A 141 -9.54 -0.11 -14.42
C GLY A 141 -8.98 1.10 -15.18
N TRP A 142 -7.66 1.12 -15.37
CA TRP A 142 -7.03 2.22 -16.08
C TRP A 142 -7.44 2.29 -17.54
N SER A 143 -7.58 3.51 -18.07
CA SER A 143 -7.63 3.76 -19.49
C SER A 143 -6.24 3.89 -20.11
N ASP A 144 -5.27 4.42 -19.34
CA ASP A 144 -3.87 4.50 -19.72
C ASP A 144 -3.15 3.18 -19.37
N PRO A 145 -2.28 2.65 -20.27
CA PRO A 145 -1.58 1.37 -20.01
C PRO A 145 -0.72 1.37 -18.75
N ASN A 146 -0.22 2.52 -18.34
CA ASN A 146 0.73 2.65 -17.24
C ASN A 146 0.14 3.29 -15.97
N GLY A 147 -1.16 3.59 -15.98
CA GLY A 147 -1.82 4.24 -14.86
C GLY A 147 -1.71 5.77 -14.88
N GLU A 148 -1.90 6.38 -13.73
CA GLU A 148 -1.76 7.83 -13.56
C GLU A 148 -0.30 8.21 -13.36
N GLU A 149 0.10 9.31 -13.95
CA GLU A 149 1.42 9.89 -13.71
C GLU A 149 1.51 10.63 -12.35
#